data_9c2409a0797f5322145902a07b7f8dbd
#
_entry.id   9c2409a0797f5322145902a07b7f8dbd
#
_cell.length_a   1.000
_cell.length_b   1.000
_cell.length_c   1.000
_cell.angle_alpha   90.00
_cell.angle_beta   90.00
_cell.angle_gamma   90.00
#
_symmetry.space_group_name_H-M   'P 1'
#
loop_
_entity.id
_entity.type
_entity.pdbx_description
1 polymer ?
#
loop_
_entity_poly.entity_id
_entity_poly.type
_entity_poly.pdbx_seq_one_letter_code
_entity_poly.pdbx_strand_id
1 'polypeptide(L)' 'MSKNYEKVKRLYDTEAWSLNWVQNAVDRWITAAEYQEITGKEYEKK' A
#
# COMPACT_ATOMS: atom_id res chain seq x y z
N MET A 1 5.53 -9.50 7.53
CA MET A 1 5.27 -8.30 6.74
C MET A 1 6.10 -7.15 7.27
N SER A 2 6.33 -6.13 6.46
CA SER A 2 7.14 -5.01 6.88
C SER A 2 6.44 -4.19 7.96
N LYS A 3 7.23 -3.42 8.71
CA LYS A 3 6.67 -2.56 9.75
C LYS A 3 5.72 -1.52 9.17
N ASN A 4 5.94 -1.16 7.94
CA ASN A 4 5.13 -0.12 7.30
C ASN A 4 3.80 -0.65 6.78
N TYR A 5 3.65 -1.96 6.70
CA TYR A 5 2.42 -2.55 6.18
C TYR A 5 1.19 -2.09 6.96
N GLU A 6 1.22 -2.24 8.28
CA GLU A 6 0.08 -1.85 9.11
C GLU A 6 -0.19 -0.36 9.04
N LYS A 7 0.88 0.42 9.00
CA LYS A 7 0.77 1.86 8.94
C LYS A 7 0.11 2.31 7.65
N VAL A 8 0.58 1.77 6.53
CA VAL A 8 0.02 2.12 5.22
C VAL A 8 -1.41 1.62 5.11
N LYS A 9 -1.67 0.42 5.60
CA LYS A 9 -3.02 -0.13 5.57
C LYS A 9 -3.99 0.78 6.33
N ARG A 10 -3.59 1.25 7.50
CA ARG A 10 -4.43 2.14 8.30
C ARG A 10 -4.67 3.47 7.57
N LEU A 11 -3.62 4.03 6.97
CA LEU A 11 -3.73 5.28 6.24
C LEU A 11 -4.69 5.14 5.07
N TYR A 12 -4.65 4.02 4.39
CA TYR A 12 -5.56 3.76 3.28
C TYR A 12 -7.00 3.53 3.77
N ASP A 13 -7.16 2.75 4.83
CA ASP A 13 -8.48 2.42 5.38
C ASP A 13 -9.21 3.66 5.91
N THR A 14 -8.46 4.60 6.46
CA THR A 14 -9.05 5.84 6.98
C THR A 14 -9.16 6.91 5.91
N GLU A 15 -8.81 6.57 4.68
CA GLU A 15 -8.85 7.48 3.53
C GLU A 15 -7.89 8.67 3.66
N ALA A 16 -6.92 8.57 4.56
CA ALA A 16 -5.87 9.59 4.68
C ALA A 16 -4.96 9.55 3.46
N TRP A 17 -4.77 8.36 2.89
CA TRP A 17 -3.99 8.16 1.68
C TRP A 17 -4.88 7.65 0.56
N SER A 18 -4.71 8.20 -0.63
CA SER A 18 -5.38 7.71 -1.82
C SER A 18 -4.63 6.49 -2.38
N LEU A 19 -5.23 5.84 -3.36
CA LEU A 19 -4.61 4.70 -4.02
C LEU A 19 -3.25 5.07 -4.61
N ASN A 20 -3.13 6.27 -5.17
CA ASN A 20 -1.86 6.72 -5.75
C ASN A 20 -0.76 6.79 -4.70
N TRP A 21 -1.09 7.23 -3.50
CA TRP A 21 -0.11 7.30 -2.42
C TRP A 21 0.37 5.91 -2.04
N VAL A 22 -0.54 4.94 -1.97
CA VAL A 22 -0.16 3.57 -1.65
C VAL A 22 0.70 2.99 -2.76
N GLN A 23 0.39 3.27 -4.01
CA GLN A 23 1.21 2.83 -5.13
C GLN A 23 2.63 3.39 -5.03
N ASN A 24 2.75 4.64 -4.65
CA ASN A 24 4.07 5.27 -4.51
C ASN A 24 4.86 4.69 -3.34
N ALA A 25 4.18 4.10 -2.37
CA ALA A 25 4.84 3.47 -1.23
C ALA A 25 5.42 2.10 -1.59
N VAL A 26 4.96 1.49 -2.68
CA VAL A 26 5.50 0.20 -3.12
C VAL A 26 6.98 0.39 -3.51
N ASP A 27 7.81 -0.59 -3.12
CA ASP A 27 9.25 -0.59 -3.32
C ASP A 27 10.00 0.39 -2.40
N ARG A 28 9.27 1.15 -1.59
CA ARG A 28 9.90 2.06 -0.61
C ARG A 28 9.54 1.62 0.81
N TRP A 29 8.26 1.48 1.08
CA TRP A 29 7.74 1.19 2.40
C TRP A 29 7.11 -0.19 2.47
N ILE A 30 6.49 -0.63 1.38
CA ILE A 30 5.79 -1.90 1.31
C ILE A 30 6.15 -2.62 0.00
N THR A 31 5.78 -3.88 -0.06
CA THR A 31 5.98 -4.67 -1.28
C THR A 31 4.72 -4.69 -2.12
N ALA A 32 4.83 -5.17 -3.36
CA ALA A 32 3.68 -5.32 -4.24
C ALA A 32 2.64 -6.26 -3.63
N ALA A 33 3.09 -7.32 -2.95
CA ALA A 33 2.18 -8.24 -2.29
C ALA A 33 1.40 -7.55 -1.18
N GLU A 34 2.08 -6.68 -0.43
CA GLU A 34 1.43 -5.92 0.63
C GLU A 34 0.44 -4.91 0.06
N TYR A 35 0.78 -4.30 -1.07
CA TYR A 35 -0.15 -3.41 -1.76
C TYR A 35 -1.45 -4.14 -2.10
N GLN A 36 -1.33 -5.34 -2.64
CA GLN A 36 -2.50 -6.12 -3.01
C GLN A 36 -3.36 -6.45 -1.79
N GLU A 37 -2.75 -6.77 -0.67
CA GLU A 37 -3.50 -7.06 0.55
C GLU A 37 -4.18 -5.81 1.10
N ILE A 38 -3.52 -4.68 1.02
CA ILE A 38 -4.06 -3.42 1.56
C ILE A 38 -5.24 -2.93 0.72
N THR A 39 -5.07 -2.90 -0.59
CA THR A 39 -6.05 -2.30 -1.49
C THR A 39 -7.02 -3.29 -2.09
N GLY A 40 -6.69 -4.57 -2.06
CA GLY A 40 -7.48 -5.59 -2.73
C GLY A 40 -7.31 -5.57 -4.24
N LYS A 41 -6.37 -4.80 -4.73
CA LYS A 41 -6.12 -4.69 -6.16
C LYS A 41 -4.71 -5.15 -6.48
N GLU A 42 -4.54 -5.73 -7.66
CA GLU A 42 -3.24 -6.16 -8.11
C GLU A 42 -2.38 -4.96 -8.46
N TYR A 43 -1.12 -4.98 -8.02
CA TYR A 43 -0.20 -3.90 -8.30
C TYR A 43 0.30 -4.01 -9.74
N GLU A 44 0.11 -2.96 -10.49
CA GLU A 44 0.64 -2.88 -11.85
C GLU A 44 1.82 -1.93 -11.88
N LYS A 45 2.97 -2.50 -12.16
CA LYS A 45 4.18 -1.73 -12.29
C LYS A 45 4.26 -1.17 -13.70
N LYS A 46 4.36 0.14 -13.79
CA LYS A 46 4.53 0.76 -15.11
C LYS A 46 5.98 0.86 -15.50
#